data_29873ee7e85b203d56297f63c00de158
#
_entry.id   29873ee7e85b203d56297f63c00de158
#
_cell.length_a   1.000
_cell.length_b   1.000
_cell.length_c   1.000
_cell.angle_alpha   90.00
_cell.angle_beta   90.00
_cell.angle_gamma   90.00
#
_symmetry.space_group_name_H-M   'P 1'
#
loop_
_entity.id
_entity.type
_entity.pdbx_description
1 polymer ?
#
loop_
_entity_poly.entity_id
_entity_poly.type
_entity_poly.pdbx_seq_one_letter_code
_entity_poly.pdbx_strand_id
1 'polypeptide(L)'
;MRKVLLAFMLGATPALAQVTPDMPNPMAGNADAVEAGHVLFGKMNCAGCHAYDLTGGMGPDLTDAVWLYGGKPGEIFHTIEEGTPRGMPAWKDKLTQDQIWQLVSYIQSKKAN
;
A
#
# COMPACT_ATOMS: atom_id res chain seq x y z
N MET A 1 -12.29 -47.73 -17.29
CA MET A 1 -11.77 -46.95 -17.51
C MET A 1 -11.80 -45.85 -16.71
N ARG A 2 -11.06 -45.40 -16.27
CA ARG A 2 -11.05 -44.48 -15.52
C ARG A 2 -10.68 -43.23 -15.97
N LYS A 3 -11.25 -42.42 -15.91
CA LYS A 3 -11.08 -41.24 -16.28
C LYS A 3 -10.50 -40.43 -15.29
N VAL A 4 -9.59 -39.97 -15.36
CA VAL A 4 -9.01 -39.24 -14.51
C VAL A 4 -9.23 -37.89 -14.61
N LEU A 5 -9.84 -37.50 -14.09
CA LEU A 5 -10.16 -36.26 -14.07
C LEU A 5 -9.31 -35.43 -13.60
N LEU A 6 -8.62 -35.04 -13.89
CA LEU A 6 -7.83 -34.21 -13.59
C LEU A 6 -8.00 -33.12 -13.34
N ALA A 7 -8.08 -32.87 -12.84
CA ALA A 7 -8.13 -31.91 -12.38
C ALA A 7 -7.80 -30.84 -12.46
N PHE A 8 -7.75 -30.47 -12.54
CA PHE A 8 -7.64 -29.44 -12.76
C PHE A 8 -7.43 -28.42 -12.08
N MET A 9 -7.25 -28.32 -11.43
CA MET A 9 -7.06 -27.45 -10.68
C MET A 9 -6.19 -26.71 -11.06
N LEU A 10 -5.90 -26.86 -11.66
CA LEU A 10 -5.10 -26.35 -12.07
C LEU A 10 -5.18 -25.09 -12.30
N GLY A 11 -4.87 -24.57 -12.56
CA GLY A 11 -4.87 -23.34 -12.92
C GLY A 11 -5.34 -22.35 -12.10
N ALA A 12 -5.53 -22.62 -11.11
CA ALA A 12 -6.10 -21.69 -10.37
C ALA A 12 -5.11 -20.85 -9.74
N THR A 13 -4.46 -20.00 -10.35
CA THR A 13 -3.76 -19.01 -9.64
C THR A 13 -4.79 -18.15 -9.00
N PRO A 14 -4.71 -17.89 -7.73
CA PRO A 14 -5.64 -16.99 -7.10
C PRO A 14 -5.50 -15.62 -7.70
N ALA A 15 -6.60 -15.02 -8.05
CA ALA A 15 -6.60 -13.64 -8.48
C ALA A 15 -6.15 -12.77 -7.33
N LEU A 16 -5.45 -11.69 -7.61
CA LEU A 16 -5.12 -10.72 -6.60
C LEU A 16 -6.41 -10.17 -5.99
N ALA A 17 -6.40 -9.99 -4.70
CA ALA A 17 -7.56 -9.47 -4.03
C ALA A 17 -7.85 -8.06 -4.50
N GLN A 18 -9.13 -7.77 -4.69
CA GLN A 18 -9.55 -6.44 -5.05
C GLN A 18 -9.52 -5.58 -3.79
N VAL A 19 -8.72 -4.54 -3.80
CA VAL A 19 -8.67 -3.61 -2.69
C VAL A 19 -9.63 -2.47 -3.00
N THR A 20 -10.59 -2.25 -2.12
CA THR A 20 -11.56 -1.17 -2.27
C THR A 20 -11.18 0.01 -1.38
N PRO A 21 -11.62 1.23 -1.72
CA PRO A 21 -11.32 2.39 -0.89
C PRO A 21 -11.82 2.28 0.54
N ASP A 22 -12.88 1.51 0.77
CA ASP A 22 -13.44 1.35 2.11
C ASP A 22 -12.82 0.20 2.89
N MET A 23 -11.92 -0.55 2.27
CA MET A 23 -11.34 -1.72 2.92
C MET A 23 -10.42 -1.31 4.06
N PRO A 24 -10.55 -1.95 5.22
CA PRO A 24 -9.60 -1.71 6.29
C PRO A 24 -8.25 -2.32 5.95
N ASN A 25 -7.20 -1.81 6.60
CA ASN A 25 -5.87 -2.37 6.42
C ASN A 25 -5.82 -3.76 7.08
N PRO A 26 -5.58 -4.83 6.30
CA PRO A 26 -5.53 -6.17 6.88
C PRO A 26 -4.35 -6.38 7.82
N MET A 27 -3.38 -5.47 7.80
CA MET A 27 -2.21 -5.53 8.67
C MET A 27 -2.28 -4.49 9.79
N ALA A 28 -3.46 -3.93 10.06
CA ALA A 28 -3.61 -2.90 11.09
C ALA A 28 -3.14 -3.44 12.44
N GLY A 29 -2.36 -2.65 13.15
CA GLY A 29 -1.85 -3.02 14.47
C GLY A 29 -0.69 -3.99 14.46
N ASN A 30 -0.20 -4.38 13.29
CA ASN A 30 0.92 -5.32 13.20
C ASN A 30 2.24 -4.55 13.21
N ALA A 31 3.00 -4.70 14.29
CA ALA A 31 4.26 -3.97 14.46
C ALA A 31 5.28 -4.35 13.39
N ASP A 32 5.30 -5.61 12.96
CA ASP A 32 6.23 -6.04 11.91
C ASP A 32 5.89 -5.39 10.58
N ALA A 33 4.61 -5.21 10.29
CA ALA A 33 4.19 -4.53 9.07
C ALA A 33 4.60 -3.06 9.09
N VAL A 34 4.48 -2.40 10.23
CA VAL A 34 4.90 -1.01 10.39
C VAL A 34 6.41 -0.90 10.14
N GLU A 35 7.20 -1.79 10.70
CA GLU A 35 8.64 -1.74 10.51
C GLU A 35 9.03 -2.06 9.06
N ALA A 36 8.38 -3.03 8.45
CA ALA A 36 8.62 -3.33 7.05
C ALA A 36 8.29 -2.12 6.15
N GLY A 37 7.20 -1.43 6.46
CA GLY A 37 6.83 -0.22 5.75
C GLY A 37 7.84 0.91 5.94
N HIS A 38 8.38 1.02 7.14
CA HIS A 38 9.43 2.00 7.42
C HIS A 38 10.65 1.75 6.52
N VAL A 39 11.08 0.51 6.42
CA VAL A 39 12.21 0.15 5.57
C VAL A 39 11.90 0.45 4.11
N LEU A 40 10.70 0.06 3.64
CA LEU A 40 10.29 0.31 2.27
C LEU A 40 10.21 1.80 1.95
N PHE A 41 9.74 2.60 2.89
CA PHE A 41 9.60 4.05 2.71
C PHE A 41 10.95 4.68 2.34
N GLY A 42 12.00 4.26 2.99
CA GLY A 42 13.34 4.72 2.65
C GLY A 42 13.88 4.07 1.38
N LYS A 43 13.77 2.73 1.30
CA LYS A 43 14.36 1.97 0.21
C LYS A 43 13.76 2.31 -1.15
N MET A 44 12.45 2.52 -1.20
CA MET A 44 11.76 2.86 -2.44
C MET A 44 11.70 4.37 -2.68
N ASN A 45 12.43 5.12 -1.89
CA ASN A 45 12.56 6.58 -2.04
C ASN A 45 11.25 7.35 -1.90
N CYS A 46 10.33 6.84 -1.13
CA CYS A 46 9.13 7.62 -0.76
C CYS A 46 9.56 8.89 -0.04
N ALA A 47 10.61 8.78 0.76
CA ALA A 47 11.19 9.90 1.51
C ALA A 47 11.74 11.00 0.59
N GLY A 48 12.05 10.69 -0.67
CA GLY A 48 12.53 11.69 -1.60
C GLY A 48 11.54 12.82 -1.85
N CYS A 49 10.25 12.51 -1.78
CA CYS A 49 9.20 13.51 -1.95
C CYS A 49 8.51 13.84 -0.64
N HIS A 50 8.36 12.85 0.25
CA HIS A 50 7.60 13.02 1.49
C HIS A 50 8.45 13.30 2.71
N ALA A 51 9.78 13.35 2.58
CA ALA A 51 10.76 13.50 3.65
C ALA A 51 10.84 12.27 4.55
N TYR A 52 11.96 12.09 5.22
CA TYR A 52 12.12 10.91 6.09
C TYR A 52 11.20 10.93 7.31
N ASP A 53 10.77 12.12 7.74
CA ASP A 53 9.83 12.24 8.84
C ASP A 53 8.39 12.35 8.35
N LEU A 54 8.15 12.16 7.06
CA LEU A 54 6.83 12.18 6.41
C LEU A 54 6.17 13.56 6.40
N THR A 55 6.88 14.62 6.77
CA THR A 55 6.27 15.95 6.85
C THR A 55 6.17 16.66 5.50
N GLY A 56 6.71 16.05 4.45
CA GLY A 56 6.49 16.59 3.12
C GLY A 56 7.67 17.35 2.55
N GLY A 57 7.54 17.61 1.28
CA GLY A 57 8.52 18.34 0.50
C GLY A 57 7.85 18.58 -0.84
N MET A 58 8.31 17.92 -1.92
CA MET A 58 7.57 17.95 -3.16
C MET A 58 6.24 17.24 -3.03
N GLY A 59 6.18 16.19 -2.23
CA GLY A 59 4.93 15.53 -1.89
C GLY A 59 4.33 16.12 -0.63
N PRO A 60 3.06 15.85 -0.38
CA PRO A 60 2.38 16.42 0.78
C PRO A 60 2.85 15.79 2.11
N ASP A 61 2.56 16.51 3.18
CA ASP A 61 2.73 16.03 4.53
C ASP A 61 1.81 14.82 4.74
N LEU A 62 2.36 13.72 5.19
CA LEU A 62 1.61 12.48 5.44
C LEU A 62 1.29 12.32 6.93
N THR A 63 1.65 13.29 7.77
CA THR A 63 1.42 13.21 9.21
C THR A 63 0.20 14.00 9.67
N ASP A 64 -0.29 14.92 8.85
CA ASP A 64 -1.44 15.75 9.23
C ASP A 64 -2.77 15.07 8.87
N ALA A 65 -3.86 15.75 9.12
CA ALA A 65 -5.19 15.20 8.88
C ALA A 65 -5.74 15.55 7.50
N VAL A 66 -4.96 16.24 6.67
CA VAL A 66 -5.42 16.68 5.35
C VAL A 66 -4.99 15.67 4.30
N TRP A 67 -5.92 14.99 3.68
CA TRP A 67 -5.66 13.94 2.71
C TRP A 67 -6.40 14.23 1.42
N LEU A 68 -5.66 14.74 0.43
CA LEU A 68 -6.22 15.17 -0.82
C LEU A 68 -6.97 14.07 -1.57
N TYR A 69 -6.47 12.86 -1.52
CA TYR A 69 -7.05 11.72 -2.22
C TYR A 69 -7.69 10.73 -1.25
N GLY A 70 -7.94 11.15 -0.01
CA GLY A 70 -8.55 10.34 1.01
C GLY A 70 -7.54 9.71 1.95
N GLY A 71 -7.89 9.66 3.22
CA GLY A 71 -7.01 9.17 4.28
C GLY A 71 -7.42 7.84 4.89
N LYS A 72 -8.44 7.18 4.34
CA LYS A 72 -8.78 5.84 4.78
C LYS A 72 -7.72 4.86 4.29
N PRO A 73 -7.51 3.75 4.98
CA PRO A 73 -6.46 2.79 4.58
C PRO A 73 -6.54 2.36 3.12
N GLY A 74 -7.72 1.99 2.64
CA GLY A 74 -7.89 1.58 1.25
C GLY A 74 -7.67 2.72 0.28
N GLU A 75 -7.97 3.95 0.68
CA GLU A 75 -7.71 5.13 -0.16
C GLU A 75 -6.21 5.40 -0.27
N ILE A 76 -5.48 5.29 0.84
CA ILE A 76 -4.03 5.45 0.82
C ILE A 76 -3.40 4.35 -0.03
N PHE A 77 -3.90 3.12 0.11
CA PHE A 77 -3.45 2.00 -0.70
C PHE A 77 -3.58 2.33 -2.19
N HIS A 78 -4.76 2.79 -2.61
CA HIS A 78 -4.99 3.11 -4.02
C HIS A 78 -4.11 4.24 -4.51
N THR A 79 -3.86 5.23 -3.68
CA THR A 79 -2.99 6.34 -4.04
C THR A 79 -1.57 5.85 -4.31
N ILE A 80 -1.06 4.92 -3.51
CA ILE A 80 0.26 4.35 -3.74
C ILE A 80 0.23 3.44 -4.97
N GLU A 81 -0.80 2.61 -5.08
CA GLU A 81 -0.91 1.66 -6.17
C GLU A 81 -0.96 2.35 -7.52
N GLU A 82 -1.80 3.34 -7.67
CA GLU A 82 -2.08 3.96 -8.96
C GLU A 82 -1.37 5.28 -9.19
N GLY A 83 -0.76 5.86 -8.17
CA GLY A 83 -0.18 7.18 -8.28
C GLY A 83 -1.22 8.27 -8.35
N THR A 84 -0.77 9.50 -8.58
CA THR A 84 -1.67 10.65 -8.64
C THR A 84 -1.39 11.50 -9.86
N PRO A 85 -2.38 12.27 -10.32
CA PRO A 85 -2.17 13.19 -11.45
C PRO A 85 -1.15 14.28 -11.16
N ARG A 86 -0.83 14.52 -9.88
CA ARG A 86 0.10 15.59 -9.50
C ARG A 86 1.55 15.14 -9.42
N GLY A 87 1.82 13.89 -9.77
CA GLY A 87 3.20 13.47 -9.96
C GLY A 87 3.69 12.32 -9.11
N MET A 88 2.89 11.81 -8.19
CA MET A 88 3.28 10.60 -7.49
C MET A 88 3.21 9.43 -8.46
N PRO A 89 4.29 8.66 -8.63
CA PRO A 89 4.25 7.52 -9.55
C PRO A 89 3.40 6.40 -9.01
N ALA A 90 2.91 5.55 -9.91
CA ALA A 90 2.20 4.34 -9.54
C ALA A 90 3.21 3.27 -9.15
N TRP A 91 2.90 2.52 -8.10
CA TRP A 91 3.82 1.51 -7.58
C TRP A 91 3.37 0.08 -7.80
N LYS A 92 2.22 -0.14 -8.42
CA LYS A 92 1.65 -1.49 -8.56
C LYS A 92 2.55 -2.46 -9.32
N ASP A 93 3.40 -1.97 -10.19
CA ASP A 93 4.29 -2.83 -10.95
C ASP A 93 5.62 -3.07 -10.24
N LYS A 94 5.87 -2.41 -9.14
CA LYS A 94 7.13 -2.50 -8.40
C LYS A 94 6.98 -3.07 -7.01
N LEU A 95 5.79 -3.03 -6.46
CA LEU A 95 5.51 -3.49 -5.10
C LEU A 95 4.35 -4.46 -5.12
N THR A 96 4.41 -5.46 -4.26
CA THR A 96 3.28 -6.37 -4.06
C THR A 96 2.20 -5.67 -3.25
N GLN A 97 1.01 -6.23 -3.25
CA GLN A 97 -0.07 -5.69 -2.40
C GLN A 97 0.34 -5.70 -0.93
N ASP A 98 0.99 -6.76 -0.48
CA ASP A 98 1.45 -6.81 0.92
C ASP A 98 2.43 -5.68 1.22
N GLN A 99 3.35 -5.39 0.31
CA GLN A 99 4.29 -4.30 0.50
C GLN A 99 3.60 -2.94 0.53
N ILE A 100 2.58 -2.76 -0.30
CA ILE A 100 1.80 -1.52 -0.25
C ILE A 100 1.08 -1.41 1.09
N TRP A 101 0.49 -2.50 1.59
CA TRP A 101 -0.15 -2.48 2.91
C TRP A 101 0.85 -2.21 4.03
N GLN A 102 2.08 -2.67 3.90
CA GLN A 102 3.13 -2.35 4.87
C GLN A 102 3.43 -0.85 4.86
N LEU A 103 3.49 -0.25 3.67
CA LEU A 103 3.65 1.20 3.57
C LEU A 103 2.46 1.94 4.20
N VAL A 104 1.24 1.49 3.92
CA VAL A 104 0.04 2.07 4.54
C VAL A 104 0.13 1.98 6.06
N SER A 105 0.58 0.83 6.57
CA SER A 105 0.73 0.63 8.02
C SER A 105 1.71 1.61 8.64
N TYR A 106 2.84 1.80 7.98
CA TYR A 106 3.84 2.75 8.45
C TYR A 106 3.30 4.18 8.43
N ILE A 107 2.68 4.58 7.32
CA ILE A 107 2.10 5.92 7.20
C ILE A 107 1.05 6.15 8.27
N GLN A 108 0.17 5.19 8.47
CA GLN A 108 -0.87 5.32 9.49
C GLN A 108 -0.31 5.42 10.89
N SER A 109 0.84 4.80 11.14
CA SER A 109 1.49 4.90 12.45
C SER A 109 1.98 6.31 12.76
N LYS A 110 2.13 7.15 11.72
CA LYS A 110 2.62 8.51 11.86
C LYS A 110 1.52 9.56 11.64
N LYS A 111 0.36 9.12 11.19
CA LYS A 111 -0.69 10.05 10.80
C LYS A 111 -1.42 10.58 12.02
N ALA A 112 -1.72 11.86 12.01
CA ALA A 112 -2.56 12.46 13.03
C ALA A 112 -4.01 12.04 12.83
N ASN A 113 -4.75 11.90 13.89
CA ASN A 113 -6.16 11.57 13.82
C ASN A 113 -7.02 12.80 13.62
#